data_b4e0b06b7cb8807f84188c860402646e
#
_entry.id   b4e0b06b7cb8807f84188c860402646e
#
_cell.length_a   1.000
_cell.length_b   1.000
_cell.length_c   1.000
_cell.angle_alpha   90.00
_cell.angle_beta   90.00
_cell.angle_gamma   90.00
#
_symmetry.space_group_name_H-M   'P 1'
#
loop_
_entity.id
_entity.type
_entity.pdbx_description
1 polymer ?
#
loop_
_entity_poly.entity_id
_entity_poly.type
_entity_poly.pdbx_seq_one_letter_code
_entity_poly.pdbx_strand_id
1 'polypeptide(L)'
;MRLIGEMIARGRQAIVLIPEIALTYQTLLRFYQRFGDRVSVMNSTLSPGEKYDQCERAKAGEIDVIIGPRSALFTPFPSLGLIVMDEEQENSYKSESTPKYHARETALEVAKLYGASVVLGSATPSLEAYYRAGRGEYRLLQLTKRLTGGELPTVYTVDLRQELQEGNRSIFSRKLQELMTDRLNKGQQTILFLN
;
A
#
# COMPACT_ATOMS: atom_id res chain seq x y z
N MET A 1 -0.21 7.26 -10.42
CA MET A 1 0.31 8.47 -11.09
C MET A 1 -0.49 8.87 -12.34
N ARG A 2 -0.62 8.02 -13.39
CA ARG A 2 -1.34 8.39 -14.63
C ARG A 2 -2.82 8.70 -14.37
N LEU A 3 -3.54 7.80 -13.68
CA LEU A 3 -4.95 8.00 -13.33
C LEU A 3 -5.19 9.29 -12.53
N ILE A 4 -4.29 9.61 -11.60
CA ILE A 4 -4.38 10.86 -10.83
C ILE A 4 -4.28 12.07 -11.76
N GLY A 5 -3.30 12.07 -12.68
CA GLY A 5 -3.17 13.15 -13.66
C GLY A 5 -4.41 13.32 -14.55
N GLU A 6 -5.05 12.22 -14.94
CA GLU A 6 -6.30 12.26 -15.72
C GLU A 6 -7.47 12.83 -14.89
N MET A 7 -7.52 12.57 -13.58
CA MET A 7 -8.53 13.17 -12.70
C MET A 7 -8.32 14.68 -12.52
N ILE A 8 -7.06 15.08 -12.26
CA ILE A 8 -6.71 16.51 -12.14
C ILE A 8 -7.05 17.27 -13.43
N ALA A 9 -6.73 16.70 -14.59
CA ALA A 9 -7.07 17.29 -15.89
C ALA A 9 -8.59 17.48 -16.09
N ARG A 10 -9.42 16.73 -15.35
CA ARG A 10 -10.89 16.88 -15.33
C ARG A 10 -11.38 17.79 -14.20
N GLY A 11 -10.48 18.51 -13.52
CA GLY A 11 -10.81 19.36 -12.38
C GLY A 11 -11.24 18.61 -11.13
N ARG A 12 -10.84 17.33 -10.99
CA ARG A 12 -11.18 16.50 -9.83
C ARG A 12 -9.94 16.16 -9.02
N GLN A 13 -10.12 15.95 -7.73
CA GLN A 13 -9.08 15.71 -6.75
C GLN A 13 -8.91 14.22 -6.43
N ALA A 14 -7.77 13.84 -5.87
CA ALA A 14 -7.45 12.46 -5.57
C ALA A 14 -6.91 12.27 -4.14
N ILE A 15 -7.34 11.19 -3.50
CA ILE A 15 -6.77 10.67 -2.25
C ILE A 15 -5.93 9.44 -2.58
N VAL A 16 -4.71 9.39 -2.06
CA VAL A 16 -3.81 8.25 -2.20
C VAL A 16 -3.48 7.72 -0.80
N LEU A 17 -4.04 6.56 -0.49
CA LEU A 17 -3.78 5.88 0.77
C LEU A 17 -2.57 4.96 0.60
N ILE A 18 -1.57 5.16 1.43
CA ILE A 18 -0.33 4.38 1.49
C ILE A 18 -0.09 4.00 2.95
N PRO A 19 0.26 2.74 3.27
CA PRO A 19 0.67 2.38 4.62
C PRO A 19 1.81 3.26 5.12
N GLU A 20 1.76 3.67 6.39
CA GLU A 20 2.72 4.64 6.94
C GLU A 20 4.18 4.19 6.78
N ILE A 21 4.44 2.89 6.89
CA ILE A 21 5.76 2.28 6.67
C ILE A 21 6.27 2.42 5.22
N ALA A 22 5.37 2.53 4.25
CA ALA A 22 5.68 2.68 2.83
C ALA A 22 5.70 4.14 2.37
N LEU A 23 5.35 5.08 3.26
CA LEU A 23 5.33 6.52 3.00
C LEU A 23 6.75 7.10 3.12
N THR A 24 7.64 6.68 2.24
CA THR A 24 9.05 7.11 2.23
C THR A 24 9.23 8.45 1.53
N TYR A 25 10.34 9.12 1.83
CA TYR A 25 10.74 10.35 1.13
C TYR A 25 10.78 10.17 -0.40
N GLN A 26 11.31 9.04 -0.87
CA GLN A 26 11.38 8.74 -2.31
C GLN A 26 9.98 8.62 -2.95
N THR A 27 9.04 8.02 -2.25
CA THR A 27 7.65 7.92 -2.70
C THR A 27 7.05 9.32 -2.84
N LEU A 28 7.20 10.16 -1.82
CA LEU A 28 6.69 11.54 -1.83
C LEU A 28 7.34 12.39 -2.93
N LEU A 29 8.65 12.28 -3.09
CA LEU A 29 9.40 13.04 -4.10
C LEU A 29 8.86 12.80 -5.52
N ARG A 30 8.47 11.56 -5.85
CA ARG A 30 7.85 11.23 -7.15
C ARG A 30 6.53 11.96 -7.38
N PHE A 31 5.74 12.16 -6.34
CA PHE A 31 4.49 12.91 -6.42
C PHE A 31 4.75 14.40 -6.57
N TYR A 32 5.65 14.98 -5.77
CA TYR A 32 6.03 16.39 -5.88
C TYR A 32 6.65 16.72 -7.25
N GLN A 33 7.51 15.87 -7.79
CA GLN A 33 8.07 16.04 -9.13
C GLN A 33 7.01 16.08 -10.23
N ARG A 34 5.89 15.36 -10.05
CA ARG A 34 4.86 15.26 -11.06
C ARG A 34 3.75 16.31 -10.92
N PHE A 35 3.38 16.64 -9.70
CA PHE A 35 2.19 17.47 -9.41
C PHE A 35 2.54 18.78 -8.70
N GLY A 36 3.82 19.02 -8.38
CA GLY A 36 4.29 20.25 -7.73
C GLY A 36 3.65 20.49 -6.36
N ASP A 37 3.41 21.75 -6.05
CA ASP A 37 2.89 22.23 -4.77
C ASP A 37 1.41 21.88 -4.53
N ARG A 38 0.74 21.32 -5.54
CA ARG A 38 -0.65 20.86 -5.44
C ARG A 38 -0.79 19.48 -4.80
N VAL A 39 0.31 18.95 -4.25
CA VAL A 39 0.35 17.72 -3.44
C VAL A 39 0.50 18.10 -1.97
N SER A 40 -0.23 17.41 -1.12
CA SER A 40 -0.02 17.45 0.32
C SER A 40 0.07 16.05 0.93
N VAL A 41 0.63 15.99 2.13
CA VAL A 41 0.84 14.76 2.88
C VAL A 41 0.13 14.83 4.22
N MET A 42 -0.60 13.78 4.55
CA MET A 42 -1.15 13.54 5.88
C MET A 42 -0.36 12.39 6.52
N ASN A 43 0.16 12.59 7.72
CA ASN A 43 0.85 11.53 8.47
C ASN A 43 0.63 11.67 9.97
N SER A 44 1.12 10.72 10.75
CA SER A 44 0.96 10.71 12.21
C SER A 44 1.80 11.77 12.92
N THR A 45 2.90 12.24 12.29
CA THR A 45 3.83 13.22 12.89
C THR A 45 3.35 14.65 12.81
N LEU A 46 2.36 14.95 11.96
CA LEU A 46 1.75 16.27 11.88
C LEU A 46 0.98 16.59 13.18
N SER A 47 1.19 17.79 13.67
CA SER A 47 0.40 18.36 14.77
C SER A 47 -1.08 18.54 14.37
N PRO A 48 -2.01 18.69 15.32
CA PRO A 48 -3.41 18.97 15.01
C PRO A 48 -3.60 20.23 14.15
N GLY A 49 -2.80 21.29 14.39
CA GLY A 49 -2.84 22.52 13.58
C GLY A 49 -2.41 22.28 12.14
N GLU A 50 -1.30 21.60 11.93
CA GLU A 50 -0.85 21.27 10.56
C GLU A 50 -1.86 20.40 9.81
N LYS A 51 -2.49 19.44 10.49
CA LYS A 51 -3.58 18.64 9.88
C LYS A 51 -4.77 19.50 9.49
N TYR A 52 -5.14 20.44 10.35
CA TYR A 52 -6.20 21.41 10.07
C TYR A 52 -5.87 22.26 8.83
N ASP A 53 -4.65 22.80 8.76
CA ASP A 53 -4.18 23.60 7.62
C ASP A 53 -4.27 22.81 6.30
N GLN A 54 -3.88 21.54 6.30
CA GLN A 54 -4.03 20.69 5.11
C GLN A 54 -5.50 20.49 4.71
N CYS A 55 -6.40 20.37 5.68
CA CYS A 55 -7.84 20.26 5.42
C CYS A 55 -8.40 21.56 4.83
N GLU A 56 -8.01 22.72 5.34
CA GLU A 56 -8.45 24.02 4.81
C GLU A 56 -7.91 24.26 3.39
N ARG A 57 -6.65 23.94 3.14
CA ARG A 57 -6.07 23.99 1.77
C ARG A 57 -6.81 23.06 0.81
N ALA A 58 -7.21 21.87 1.27
CA ALA A 58 -8.00 20.95 0.46
C ALA A 58 -9.38 21.53 0.11
N LYS A 59 -10.09 22.10 1.08
CA LYS A 59 -11.38 22.77 0.89
C LYS A 59 -11.28 23.96 -0.06
N ALA A 60 -10.21 24.77 0.06
CA ALA A 60 -9.95 25.92 -0.79
C ALA A 60 -9.56 25.54 -2.22
N GLY A 61 -9.32 24.25 -2.51
CA GLY A 61 -8.86 23.78 -3.82
C GLY A 61 -7.42 24.16 -4.14
N GLU A 62 -6.60 24.43 -3.11
CA GLU A 62 -5.18 24.73 -3.27
C GLU A 62 -4.36 23.48 -3.55
N ILE A 63 -4.86 22.30 -3.16
CA ILE A 63 -4.24 21.00 -3.41
C ILE A 63 -5.18 20.09 -4.20
N ASP A 64 -4.61 19.30 -5.08
CA ASP A 64 -5.33 18.31 -5.90
C ASP A 64 -5.15 16.88 -5.41
N VAL A 65 -4.04 16.62 -4.71
CA VAL A 65 -3.69 15.27 -4.25
C VAL A 65 -3.30 15.31 -2.79
N ILE A 66 -3.92 14.46 -2.00
CA ILE A 66 -3.44 14.16 -0.65
C ILE A 66 -2.92 12.73 -0.58
N ILE A 67 -1.79 12.55 0.10
CA ILE A 67 -1.16 11.25 0.30
C ILE A 67 -1.04 10.99 1.79
N GLY A 68 -1.37 9.81 2.23
CA GLY A 68 -1.21 9.47 3.64
C GLY A 68 -1.78 8.12 4.02
N PRO A 69 -1.73 7.77 5.32
CA PRO A 69 -2.34 6.57 5.85
C PRO A 69 -3.87 6.68 5.85
N ARG A 70 -4.55 5.74 6.46
CA ARG A 70 -6.02 5.68 6.52
C ARG A 70 -6.71 7.01 6.90
N SER A 71 -6.07 7.85 7.71
CA SER A 71 -6.64 9.14 8.13
C SER A 71 -6.76 10.16 7.00
N ALA A 72 -5.95 10.06 5.96
CA ALA A 72 -6.03 10.92 4.78
C ALA A 72 -7.37 10.78 4.02
N LEU A 73 -8.07 9.66 4.24
CA LEU A 73 -9.38 9.43 3.65
C LEU A 73 -10.43 10.50 4.01
N PHE A 74 -10.28 11.14 5.15
CA PHE A 74 -11.20 12.15 5.66
C PHE A 74 -10.86 13.58 5.21
N THR A 75 -9.96 13.74 4.25
CA THR A 75 -9.65 15.05 3.67
C THR A 75 -10.86 15.61 2.94
N PRO A 76 -11.32 16.81 3.28
CA PRO A 76 -12.58 17.37 2.79
C PRO A 76 -12.44 18.00 1.40
N PHE A 77 -12.14 17.19 0.40
CA PHE A 77 -12.10 17.65 -0.99
C PHE A 77 -13.49 17.95 -1.54
N PRO A 78 -13.72 19.14 -2.11
CA PRO A 78 -15.02 19.49 -2.69
C PRO A 78 -15.34 18.71 -3.97
N SER A 79 -14.33 18.29 -4.73
CA SER A 79 -14.51 17.62 -6.03
C SER A 79 -13.70 16.31 -6.11
N LEU A 80 -13.83 15.45 -5.11
CA LEU A 80 -13.13 14.16 -5.08
C LEU A 80 -13.52 13.28 -6.27
N GLY A 81 -12.53 12.79 -7.02
CA GLY A 81 -12.72 11.95 -8.22
C GLY A 81 -12.11 10.57 -8.13
N LEU A 82 -11.09 10.42 -7.29
CA LEU A 82 -10.34 9.17 -7.22
C LEU A 82 -9.83 8.91 -5.80
N ILE A 83 -9.99 7.68 -5.35
CA ILE A 83 -9.32 7.16 -4.15
C ILE A 83 -8.45 5.99 -4.61
N VAL A 84 -7.15 6.08 -4.37
CA VAL A 84 -6.20 4.99 -4.61
C VAL A 84 -5.80 4.44 -3.25
N MET A 85 -5.89 3.15 -3.05
CA MET A 85 -5.41 2.45 -1.86
C MET A 85 -4.31 1.49 -2.31
N ASP A 86 -3.08 1.77 -1.93
CA ASP A 86 -1.93 0.90 -2.20
C ASP A 86 -1.76 -0.11 -1.06
N GLU A 87 -1.30 -1.32 -1.39
CA GLU A 87 -1.17 -2.45 -0.45
C GLU A 87 -2.47 -2.67 0.35
N GLU A 88 -3.62 -2.80 -0.34
CA GLU A 88 -4.96 -2.81 0.27
C GLU A 88 -5.16 -3.90 1.35
N GLN A 89 -4.34 -4.95 1.32
CA GLN A 89 -4.36 -6.05 2.30
C GLN A 89 -3.71 -5.70 3.64
N GLU A 90 -3.04 -4.54 3.75
CA GLU A 90 -2.31 -4.15 4.96
C GLU A 90 -3.24 -3.95 6.16
N ASN A 91 -2.90 -4.58 7.29
CA ASN A 91 -3.69 -4.51 8.52
C ASN A 91 -3.82 -3.08 9.07
N SER A 92 -2.87 -2.19 8.75
CA SER A 92 -2.88 -0.79 9.17
C SER A 92 -4.10 -0.01 8.67
N TYR A 93 -4.80 -0.51 7.66
CA TYR A 93 -6.06 0.07 7.18
C TYR A 93 -7.27 -0.21 8.07
N LYS A 94 -7.16 -1.13 9.01
CA LYS A 94 -8.17 -1.35 10.06
C LYS A 94 -7.86 -0.47 11.27
N SER A 95 -8.84 0.32 11.71
CA SER A 95 -8.72 1.12 12.94
C SER A 95 -9.00 0.24 14.16
N GLU A 96 -8.04 0.14 15.06
CA GLU A 96 -8.20 -0.55 16.35
C GLU A 96 -8.81 0.37 17.43
N SER A 97 -8.64 1.69 17.28
CA SER A 97 -9.22 2.70 18.17
C SER A 97 -10.59 3.17 17.71
N THR A 98 -11.38 3.68 18.62
CA THR A 98 -12.70 4.26 18.33
C THR A 98 -12.56 5.61 17.61
N PRO A 99 -13.33 5.85 16.52
CA PRO A 99 -14.25 4.91 15.87
C PRO A 99 -13.51 3.80 15.11
N LYS A 100 -13.96 2.56 15.30
CA LYS A 100 -13.43 1.40 14.58
C LYS A 100 -13.99 1.37 13.15
N TYR A 101 -13.11 1.41 12.15
CA TYR A 101 -13.48 1.33 10.73
C TYR A 101 -12.39 0.63 9.93
N HIS A 102 -12.74 0.16 8.75
CA HIS A 102 -11.80 -0.32 7.75
C HIS A 102 -11.73 0.68 6.60
N ALA A 103 -10.54 1.16 6.26
CA ALA A 103 -10.36 2.22 5.26
C ALA A 103 -10.93 1.83 3.89
N ARG A 104 -10.85 0.56 3.45
CA ARG A 104 -11.43 0.09 2.19
C ARG A 104 -12.95 0.30 2.16
N GLU A 105 -13.65 -0.16 3.19
CA GLU A 105 -15.11 -0.04 3.25
C GLU A 105 -15.54 1.43 3.31
N THR A 106 -14.84 2.22 4.12
CA THR A 106 -15.08 3.66 4.21
C THR A 106 -14.79 4.37 2.89
N ALA A 107 -13.70 4.00 2.19
CA ALA A 107 -13.37 4.57 0.88
C ALA A 107 -14.47 4.31 -0.17
N LEU A 108 -15.07 3.12 -0.14
CA LEU A 108 -16.18 2.79 -1.04
C LEU A 108 -17.43 3.65 -0.75
N GLU A 109 -17.75 3.88 0.51
CA GLU A 109 -18.88 4.74 0.89
C GLU A 109 -18.60 6.22 0.54
N VAL A 110 -17.39 6.72 0.84
CA VAL A 110 -16.99 8.07 0.44
C VAL A 110 -17.05 8.22 -1.09
N ALA A 111 -16.55 7.24 -1.83
CA ALA A 111 -16.59 7.27 -3.29
C ALA A 111 -18.02 7.34 -3.84
N LYS A 112 -18.98 6.63 -3.24
CA LYS A 112 -20.41 6.72 -3.62
C LYS A 112 -20.96 8.14 -3.42
N LEU A 113 -20.63 8.79 -2.29
CA LEU A 113 -21.09 10.15 -2.00
C LEU A 113 -20.61 11.17 -3.02
N TYR A 114 -19.36 11.01 -3.51
CA TYR A 114 -18.75 11.97 -4.43
C TYR A 114 -18.83 11.55 -5.92
N GLY A 115 -19.38 10.38 -6.23
CA GLY A 115 -19.28 9.80 -7.57
C GLY A 115 -17.82 9.61 -7.98
N ALA A 116 -16.98 9.19 -7.05
CA ALA A 116 -15.56 8.94 -7.26
C ALA A 116 -15.29 7.47 -7.61
N SER A 117 -14.13 7.20 -8.19
CA SER A 117 -13.64 5.84 -8.42
C SER A 117 -12.71 5.40 -7.29
N VAL A 118 -12.74 4.11 -6.94
CA VAL A 118 -11.79 3.49 -6.01
C VAL A 118 -10.90 2.52 -6.77
N VAL A 119 -9.59 2.61 -6.54
CA VAL A 119 -8.59 1.68 -7.07
C VAL A 119 -7.87 1.02 -5.92
N LEU A 120 -8.00 -0.28 -5.79
CA LEU A 120 -7.31 -1.11 -4.81
C LEU A 120 -6.08 -1.75 -5.48
N GLY A 121 -4.89 -1.44 -5.00
CA GLY A 121 -3.63 -1.99 -5.48
C GLY A 121 -3.07 -3.02 -4.51
N SER A 122 -2.65 -4.18 -5.00
CA SER A 122 -2.00 -5.21 -4.20
C SER A 122 -1.25 -6.21 -5.07
N ALA A 123 -0.14 -6.72 -4.57
CA ALA A 123 0.51 -7.92 -5.11
C ALA A 123 -0.12 -9.21 -4.55
N THR A 124 -0.69 -9.13 -3.34
CA THR A 124 -1.31 -10.24 -2.58
C THR A 124 -2.65 -9.77 -2.03
N PRO A 125 -3.69 -9.64 -2.87
CA PRO A 125 -4.95 -9.06 -2.45
C PRO A 125 -5.58 -9.81 -1.27
N SER A 126 -6.31 -9.07 -0.42
CA SER A 126 -7.08 -9.66 0.66
C SER A 126 -8.14 -10.63 0.13
N LEU A 127 -8.50 -11.63 0.91
CA LEU A 127 -9.51 -12.62 0.52
C LEU A 127 -10.85 -11.94 0.21
N GLU A 128 -11.21 -10.92 0.97
CA GLU A 128 -12.44 -10.15 0.80
C GLU A 128 -12.44 -9.39 -0.54
N ALA A 129 -11.35 -8.70 -0.88
CA ALA A 129 -11.26 -7.96 -2.14
C ALA A 129 -11.26 -8.92 -3.33
N TYR A 130 -10.51 -10.03 -3.24
CA TYR A 130 -10.45 -11.03 -4.30
C TYR A 130 -11.80 -11.74 -4.49
N TYR A 131 -12.48 -12.10 -3.41
CA TYR A 131 -13.82 -12.70 -3.46
C TYR A 131 -14.84 -11.78 -4.11
N ARG A 132 -14.86 -10.49 -3.71
CA ARG A 132 -15.76 -9.49 -4.32
C ARG A 132 -15.48 -9.29 -5.81
N ALA A 133 -14.20 -9.33 -6.20
CA ALA A 133 -13.84 -9.30 -7.62
C ALA A 133 -14.33 -10.54 -8.38
N GLY A 134 -14.24 -11.73 -7.79
CA GLY A 134 -14.79 -12.96 -8.35
C GLY A 134 -16.31 -12.93 -8.52
N ARG A 135 -17.02 -12.20 -7.67
CA ARG A 135 -18.48 -11.99 -7.77
C ARG A 135 -18.88 -10.88 -8.74
N GLY A 136 -17.92 -10.17 -9.32
CA GLY A 136 -18.20 -9.04 -10.22
C GLY A 136 -18.58 -7.74 -9.51
N GLU A 137 -18.45 -7.67 -8.18
CA GLU A 137 -18.64 -6.43 -7.41
C GLU A 137 -17.51 -5.44 -7.65
N TYR A 138 -16.30 -5.95 -7.91
CA TYR A 138 -15.12 -5.20 -8.33
C TYR A 138 -14.66 -5.65 -9.71
N ARG A 139 -14.12 -4.72 -10.49
CA ARG A 139 -13.44 -5.07 -11.73
C ARG A 139 -12.01 -5.50 -11.43
N LEU A 140 -11.69 -6.78 -11.67
CA LEU A 140 -10.33 -7.30 -11.51
C LEU A 140 -9.45 -6.91 -12.70
N LEU A 141 -8.30 -6.28 -12.40
CA LEU A 141 -7.26 -5.97 -13.37
C LEU A 141 -5.97 -6.66 -12.95
N GLN A 142 -5.45 -7.55 -13.77
CA GLN A 142 -4.25 -8.33 -13.46
C GLN A 142 -3.04 -7.87 -14.29
N LEU A 143 -1.93 -7.62 -13.62
CA LEU A 143 -0.63 -7.39 -14.22
C LEU A 143 0.15 -8.71 -14.22
N THR A 144 0.15 -9.42 -15.34
CA THR A 144 0.71 -10.77 -15.44
C THR A 144 2.19 -10.82 -15.84
N LYS A 145 2.75 -9.68 -16.29
CA LYS A 145 4.14 -9.60 -16.73
C LYS A 145 4.98 -8.81 -15.74
N ARG A 146 6.13 -9.36 -15.35
CA ARG A 146 7.13 -8.63 -14.57
C ARG A 146 7.86 -7.61 -15.45
N LEU A 147 8.07 -6.41 -14.93
CA LEU A 147 8.81 -5.35 -15.63
C LEU A 147 10.28 -5.73 -15.88
N THR A 148 10.89 -6.48 -14.96
CA THR A 148 12.31 -6.85 -14.99
C THR A 148 12.64 -8.10 -15.77
N GLY A 149 11.61 -8.83 -16.28
CA GLY A 149 11.82 -10.07 -17.07
C GLY A 149 12.53 -11.22 -16.31
N GLY A 150 12.80 -11.08 -15.02
CA GLY A 150 13.48 -12.08 -14.21
C GLY A 150 12.61 -13.30 -13.90
N GLU A 151 13.25 -14.47 -13.76
CA GLU A 151 12.62 -15.68 -13.28
C GLU A 151 12.18 -15.56 -11.81
N LEU A 152 11.23 -16.40 -11.40
CA LEU A 152 10.87 -16.52 -9.99
C LEU A 152 12.02 -17.17 -9.21
N PRO A 153 12.26 -16.76 -7.96
CA PRO A 153 13.24 -17.43 -7.13
C PRO A 153 12.83 -18.88 -6.89
N THR A 154 13.83 -19.75 -6.82
CA THR A 154 13.59 -21.14 -6.42
C THR A 154 13.22 -21.19 -4.95
N VAL A 155 12.10 -21.84 -4.62
CA VAL A 155 11.62 -22.02 -3.26
C VAL A 155 11.84 -23.46 -2.82
N TYR A 156 12.47 -23.64 -1.67
CA TYR A 156 12.67 -24.93 -1.02
C TYR A 156 11.81 -25.00 0.26
N THR A 157 11.01 -26.05 0.39
CA THR A 157 10.27 -26.35 1.62
C THR A 157 10.99 -27.47 2.36
N VAL A 158 11.29 -27.27 3.64
CA VAL A 158 12.00 -28.24 4.47
C VAL A 158 11.15 -28.53 5.71
N ASP A 159 10.91 -29.84 6.02
CA ASP A 159 10.28 -30.24 7.26
C ASP A 159 11.31 -30.27 8.40
N LEU A 160 11.24 -29.30 9.31
CA LEU A 160 12.15 -29.21 10.44
C LEU A 160 11.98 -30.38 11.46
N ARG A 161 10.84 -31.05 11.45
CA ARG A 161 10.64 -32.25 12.32
C ARG A 161 11.50 -33.43 11.84
N GLN A 162 11.59 -33.58 10.51
CA GLN A 162 12.48 -34.59 9.92
C GLN A 162 13.95 -34.22 10.18
N GLU A 163 14.33 -32.98 10.01
CA GLU A 163 15.68 -32.47 10.30
C GLU A 163 16.08 -32.77 11.77
N LEU A 164 15.14 -32.60 12.72
CA LEU A 164 15.34 -32.90 14.14
C LEU A 164 15.56 -34.39 14.39
N GLN A 165 14.74 -35.24 13.75
CA GLN A 165 14.89 -36.71 13.85
C GLN A 165 16.26 -37.19 13.30
N GLU A 166 16.75 -36.54 12.26
CA GLU A 166 18.05 -36.78 11.66
C GLU A 166 19.22 -36.11 12.40
N GLY A 167 18.97 -35.55 13.58
CA GLY A 167 19.97 -34.99 14.50
C GLY A 167 20.29 -33.50 14.31
N ASN A 168 19.62 -32.78 13.41
CA ASN A 168 19.77 -31.33 13.31
C ASN A 168 18.90 -30.62 14.37
N ARG A 169 19.54 -30.14 15.43
CA ARG A 169 18.90 -29.40 16.53
C ARG A 169 18.92 -27.86 16.35
N SER A 170 19.40 -27.41 15.19
CA SER A 170 19.42 -25.99 14.87
C SER A 170 18.02 -25.47 14.50
N ILE A 171 17.77 -24.20 14.76
CA ILE A 171 16.58 -23.50 14.23
C ILE A 171 16.65 -23.34 12.70
N PHE A 172 17.82 -23.53 12.11
CA PHE A 172 18.05 -23.48 10.68
C PHE A 172 18.18 -24.87 10.09
N SER A 173 17.42 -25.16 9.02
CA SER A 173 17.59 -26.40 8.28
C SER A 173 18.99 -26.48 7.65
N ARG A 174 19.50 -27.68 7.40
CA ARG A 174 20.78 -27.90 6.70
C ARG A 174 20.78 -27.20 5.33
N LYS A 175 19.66 -27.25 4.62
CA LYS A 175 19.53 -26.58 3.31
C LYS A 175 19.63 -25.06 3.44
N LEU A 176 19.03 -24.47 4.45
CA LEU A 176 19.16 -23.03 4.70
C LEU A 176 20.61 -22.64 5.05
N GLN A 177 21.28 -23.44 5.91
CA GLN A 177 22.68 -23.22 6.28
C GLN A 177 23.61 -23.26 5.05
N GLU A 178 23.41 -24.26 4.16
CA GLU A 178 24.13 -24.39 2.89
C GLU A 178 23.97 -23.12 2.03
N LEU A 179 22.71 -22.70 1.82
CA LEU A 179 22.40 -21.52 0.99
C LEU A 179 22.94 -20.23 1.60
N MET A 180 22.86 -20.07 2.91
CA MET A 180 23.44 -18.90 3.60
C MET A 180 24.96 -18.84 3.43
N THR A 181 25.63 -19.98 3.62
CA THR A 181 27.09 -20.08 3.45
C THR A 181 27.52 -19.76 2.02
N ASP A 182 26.77 -20.29 1.04
CA ASP A 182 27.05 -19.99 -0.38
C ASP A 182 26.90 -18.48 -0.68
N ARG A 183 25.83 -17.84 -0.17
CA ARG A 183 25.63 -16.41 -0.37
C ARG A 183 26.70 -15.57 0.31
N LEU A 184 27.09 -15.90 1.53
CA LEU A 184 28.15 -15.21 2.25
C LEU A 184 29.50 -15.32 1.52
N ASN A 185 29.84 -16.52 1.03
CA ASN A 185 31.07 -16.73 0.25
C ASN A 185 31.11 -15.92 -1.05
N LYS A 186 29.95 -15.59 -1.60
CA LYS A 186 29.79 -14.73 -2.79
C LYS A 186 29.68 -13.24 -2.46
N GLY A 187 29.82 -12.83 -1.19
CA GLY A 187 29.66 -11.44 -0.75
C GLY A 187 28.21 -10.93 -0.86
N GLN A 188 27.22 -11.83 -0.90
CA GLN A 188 25.81 -11.51 -1.02
C GLN A 188 25.12 -11.46 0.35
N GLN A 189 23.97 -10.82 0.42
CA GLN A 189 23.17 -10.65 1.64
C GLN A 189 22.09 -11.71 1.76
N THR A 190 21.75 -12.06 3.00
CA THR A 190 20.64 -12.97 3.33
C THR A 190 19.67 -12.27 4.26
N ILE A 191 18.38 -12.37 3.97
CA ILE A 191 17.30 -11.90 4.86
C ILE A 191 16.67 -13.12 5.52
N LEU A 192 16.68 -13.14 6.85
CA LEU A 192 16.01 -14.18 7.64
C LEU A 192 14.75 -13.60 8.27
N PHE A 193 13.65 -14.33 8.13
CA PHE A 193 12.40 -14.03 8.79
C PHE A 193 12.06 -15.16 9.75
N LEU A 194 11.85 -14.81 11.02
CA LEU A 194 11.43 -15.73 12.09
C LEU A 194 10.07 -15.27 12.59
N ASN A 195 9.16 -16.21 12.70
CA ASN A 195 7.82 -15.99 13.23
C ASN A 195 7.67 -16.69 14.58
#